data_18b723ab7b43af54622b47305e667722
#
_entry.id   18b723ab7b43af54622b47305e667722
#
_cell.length_a   1.000
_cell.length_b   1.000
_cell.length_c   1.000
_cell.angle_alpha   90.00
_cell.angle_beta   90.00
_cell.angle_gamma   90.00
#
_symmetry.space_group_name_H-M   'P 1'
#
loop_
_entity.id
_entity.type
_entity.pdbx_description
1 polymer ?
#
loop_
_entity_poly.entity_id
_entity_poly.type
_entity_poly.pdbx_seq_one_letter_code
_entity_poly.pdbx_strand_id
1 'polypeptide(L)'
;MTMKIISQQRIKSLAISPKRCVEWIGESFAMKAQAQLPAKISVHPADTDFFTSMPCLLPNPADTGVNFHRQYFGVKEVHRIEGAVPSLGSDLMLYDAKSGELLALMDSDWITTMRTGAVAAVSAKALRKAGAETYAFVGLGNTARASLLCILEAEPEKHFKVKLLRYKEQAESFIQRFEAYSNVEFEIMDNINDMAKSADVLISCITSATGQLVSDEALLPGITVIPVHMRGFQNCDTTFDRVLGDDTDHVKGFKYFNQFRAYNEIGEVLAGNDPGRTSDQQRIIDYNYGLALHDVTFAAKIFEMLESDAAIQSVEMIKETEKFWV
;
A
#
# COMPACT_ATOMS: atom_id res chain seq x y z
N MET A 1 22.10 -20.51 -15.11
CA MET A 1 20.93 -19.77 -14.62
C MET A 1 21.42 -18.46 -14.00
N THR A 2 20.93 -17.34 -14.45
CA THR A 2 21.46 -16.03 -14.06
C THR A 2 20.41 -15.24 -13.32
N MET A 3 20.64 -14.93 -12.05
CA MET A 3 19.80 -14.10 -11.21
C MET A 3 20.27 -12.64 -11.30
N LYS A 4 19.34 -11.69 -11.39
CA LYS A 4 19.63 -10.25 -11.35
C LYS A 4 19.56 -9.70 -9.93
N ILE A 5 20.47 -8.78 -9.58
CA ILE A 5 20.42 -8.00 -8.33
C ILE A 5 19.97 -6.58 -8.69
N ILE A 6 18.77 -6.19 -8.27
CA ILE A 6 18.14 -4.93 -8.66
C ILE A 6 18.06 -4.00 -7.44
N SER A 7 18.90 -2.97 -7.44
CA SER A 7 18.92 -1.98 -6.37
C SER A 7 17.77 -0.98 -6.48
N GLN A 8 17.40 -0.36 -5.37
CA GLN A 8 16.43 0.75 -5.32
C GLN A 8 16.82 1.89 -6.27
N GLN A 9 18.12 2.20 -6.36
CA GLN A 9 18.60 3.23 -7.27
C GLN A 9 18.26 2.91 -8.72
N ARG A 10 18.39 1.63 -9.12
CA ARG A 10 18.05 1.18 -10.47
C ARG A 10 16.55 1.27 -10.73
N ILE A 11 15.72 0.87 -9.75
CA ILE A 11 14.26 1.02 -9.83
C ILE A 11 13.88 2.51 -10.01
N LYS A 12 14.45 3.38 -9.20
CA LYS A 12 14.20 4.84 -9.30
C LYS A 12 14.60 5.41 -10.65
N SER A 13 15.66 4.90 -11.29
CA SER A 13 16.12 5.37 -12.61
C SER A 13 15.14 5.05 -13.74
N LEU A 14 14.17 4.15 -13.54
CA LEU A 14 13.09 3.89 -14.49
C LEU A 14 12.06 5.03 -14.55
N ALA A 15 12.09 5.96 -13.61
CA ALA A 15 11.20 7.12 -13.52
C ALA A 15 9.70 6.73 -13.66
N ILE A 16 9.31 5.61 -13.01
CA ILE A 16 7.93 5.14 -13.03
C ILE A 16 7.05 6.18 -12.36
N SER A 17 6.07 6.71 -13.09
CA SER A 17 5.22 7.79 -12.58
C SER A 17 4.28 7.27 -11.47
N PRO A 18 3.90 8.13 -10.50
CA PRO A 18 2.90 7.78 -9.49
C PRO A 18 1.55 7.37 -10.09
N LYS A 19 1.15 8.01 -11.18
CA LYS A 19 -0.04 7.62 -11.95
C LYS A 19 0.06 6.18 -12.45
N ARG A 20 1.23 5.77 -12.95
CA ARG A 20 1.46 4.39 -13.38
C ARG A 20 1.38 3.40 -12.21
N CYS A 21 1.86 3.78 -11.02
CA CYS A 21 1.70 2.98 -9.82
C CYS A 21 0.21 2.77 -9.46
N VAL A 22 -0.61 3.81 -9.58
CA VAL A 22 -2.08 3.73 -9.36
C VAL A 22 -2.74 2.79 -10.36
N GLU A 23 -2.36 2.85 -11.65
CA GLU A 23 -2.84 1.93 -12.68
C GLU A 23 -2.48 0.47 -12.35
N TRP A 24 -1.24 0.20 -11.93
CA TRP A 24 -0.78 -1.14 -11.54
C TRP A 24 -1.53 -1.70 -10.33
N ILE A 25 -1.93 -0.85 -9.39
CA ILE A 25 -2.79 -1.27 -8.27
C ILE A 25 -4.17 -1.70 -8.78
N GLY A 26 -4.79 -0.95 -9.68
CA GLY A 26 -6.06 -1.35 -10.31
C GLY A 26 -5.95 -2.71 -11.02
N GLU A 27 -4.90 -2.90 -11.82
CA GLU A 27 -4.62 -4.18 -12.49
C GLU A 27 -4.42 -5.33 -11.48
N SER A 28 -3.69 -5.07 -10.38
CA SER A 28 -3.43 -6.11 -9.37
C SER A 28 -4.69 -6.50 -8.59
N PHE A 29 -5.56 -5.57 -8.23
CA PHE A 29 -6.85 -5.90 -7.63
C PHE A 29 -7.74 -6.72 -8.56
N ALA A 30 -7.74 -6.42 -9.86
CA ALA A 30 -8.48 -7.19 -10.85
C ALA A 30 -8.04 -8.67 -10.93
N MET A 31 -6.78 -8.96 -10.56
CA MET A 31 -6.23 -10.32 -10.54
C MET A 31 -6.41 -11.04 -9.20
N LYS A 32 -6.89 -10.38 -8.14
CA LYS A 32 -6.85 -10.92 -6.77
C LYS A 32 -7.51 -12.28 -6.65
N ALA A 33 -8.68 -12.46 -7.27
CA ALA A 33 -9.45 -13.69 -7.18
C ALA A 33 -8.75 -14.92 -7.80
N GLN A 34 -7.83 -14.72 -8.73
CA GLN A 34 -7.07 -15.78 -9.39
C GLN A 34 -5.67 -15.98 -8.82
N ALA A 35 -5.20 -15.05 -7.97
CA ALA A 35 -3.89 -15.16 -7.33
C ALA A 35 -3.93 -16.13 -6.13
N GLN A 36 -2.79 -16.76 -5.84
CA GLN A 36 -2.63 -17.47 -4.58
C GLN A 36 -1.92 -16.54 -3.59
N LEU A 37 -2.65 -16.13 -2.56
CA LEU A 37 -2.25 -15.12 -1.61
C LEU A 37 -2.36 -15.66 -0.17
N PRO A 38 -1.42 -16.50 0.28
CA PRO A 38 -1.44 -17.00 1.65
C PRO A 38 -1.22 -15.88 2.66
N ALA A 39 -1.72 -16.08 3.87
CA ALA A 39 -1.52 -15.13 4.97
C ALA A 39 -0.03 -14.88 5.21
N LYS A 40 0.30 -13.62 5.46
CA LYS A 40 1.66 -13.22 5.83
C LYS A 40 2.03 -13.74 7.22
N ILE A 41 3.31 -14.09 7.40
CA ILE A 41 3.84 -14.64 8.63
C ILE A 41 4.86 -13.67 9.20
N SER A 42 4.65 -13.26 10.45
CA SER A 42 5.55 -12.35 11.16
C SER A 42 6.25 -13.05 12.32
N VAL A 43 7.53 -12.70 12.50
CA VAL A 43 8.32 -13.03 13.70
C VAL A 43 8.79 -11.73 14.34
N HIS A 44 8.93 -11.73 15.66
CA HIS A 44 9.20 -10.52 16.44
C HIS A 44 10.47 -10.73 17.29
N PRO A 45 11.64 -10.18 16.88
CA PRO A 45 12.84 -10.22 17.69
C PRO A 45 12.73 -9.37 18.97
N ALA A 46 11.92 -8.30 18.93
CA ALA A 46 11.57 -7.44 20.05
C ALA A 46 10.13 -6.94 19.90
N ASP A 47 9.57 -6.30 20.96
CA ASP A 47 8.15 -5.88 20.99
C ASP A 47 7.77 -4.95 19.83
N THR A 48 8.72 -4.09 19.40
CA THR A 48 8.49 -3.10 18.32
C THR A 48 9.03 -3.55 16.98
N ASP A 49 9.86 -4.59 16.94
CA ASP A 49 10.55 -5.08 15.76
C ASP A 49 9.81 -6.27 15.15
N PHE A 50 9.89 -6.38 13.84
CA PHE A 50 9.31 -7.53 13.15
C PHE A 50 10.04 -7.82 11.83
N PHE A 51 9.96 -9.08 11.42
CA PHE A 51 10.21 -9.54 10.06
C PHE A 51 8.95 -10.26 9.57
N THR A 52 8.47 -9.89 8.38
CA THR A 52 7.23 -10.43 7.82
C THR A 52 7.46 -10.96 6.42
N SER A 53 7.25 -12.27 6.24
CA SER A 53 7.25 -12.90 4.92
C SER A 53 5.89 -12.80 4.25
N MET A 54 5.89 -12.38 2.99
CA MET A 54 4.69 -12.09 2.20
C MET A 54 4.79 -12.79 0.83
N PRO A 55 4.42 -14.08 0.72
CA PRO A 55 4.43 -14.80 -0.54
C PRO A 55 3.19 -14.49 -1.39
N CYS A 56 3.36 -14.53 -2.71
CA CYS A 56 2.26 -14.49 -3.68
C CYS A 56 2.64 -15.20 -4.97
N LEU A 57 1.74 -16.05 -5.46
CA LEU A 57 1.76 -16.55 -6.83
C LEU A 57 0.76 -15.74 -7.66
N LEU A 58 1.26 -14.99 -8.65
CA LEU A 58 0.40 -14.31 -9.60
C LEU A 58 -0.34 -15.33 -10.48
N PRO A 59 -1.53 -15.00 -10.97
CA PRO A 59 -2.23 -15.89 -11.89
C PRO A 59 -1.45 -16.07 -13.19
N ASN A 60 -1.79 -17.13 -13.93
CA ASN A 60 -1.23 -17.31 -15.27
C ASN A 60 -1.64 -16.12 -16.16
N PRO A 61 -0.72 -15.50 -16.92
CA PRO A 61 -1.06 -14.42 -17.84
C PRO A 61 -2.20 -14.74 -18.82
N ALA A 62 -2.31 -16.00 -19.23
CA ALA A 62 -3.38 -16.45 -20.12
C ALA A 62 -4.80 -16.34 -19.50
N ASP A 63 -4.89 -16.30 -18.16
CA ASP A 63 -6.16 -16.30 -17.44
C ASP A 63 -6.61 -14.89 -17.01
N THR A 64 -5.74 -13.90 -17.26
CA THR A 64 -5.96 -12.54 -16.79
C THR A 64 -5.79 -11.53 -17.89
N GLY A 65 -6.30 -10.59 -18.20
CA GLY A 65 -5.98 -9.57 -19.22
C GLY A 65 -4.68 -8.78 -18.95
N VAL A 66 -3.92 -9.16 -17.91
CA VAL A 66 -2.65 -8.50 -17.58
C VAL A 66 -1.51 -9.09 -18.39
N ASN A 67 -0.81 -8.25 -19.11
CA ASN A 67 0.25 -8.67 -20.02
C ASN A 67 1.57 -8.85 -19.27
N PHE A 68 1.79 -10.06 -18.76
CA PHE A 68 3.09 -10.53 -18.26
C PHE A 68 3.69 -11.54 -19.24
N HIS A 69 5.03 -11.56 -19.32
CA HIS A 69 5.74 -12.52 -20.20
C HIS A 69 5.67 -13.96 -19.67
N ARG A 70 5.45 -14.13 -18.36
CA ARG A 70 5.38 -15.42 -17.67
C ARG A 70 4.56 -15.35 -16.40
N GLN A 71 4.27 -16.49 -15.79
CA GLN A 71 3.72 -16.55 -14.45
C GLN A 71 4.83 -16.31 -13.42
N TYR A 72 4.60 -15.42 -12.47
CA TYR A 72 5.56 -15.08 -11.42
C TYR A 72 5.11 -15.58 -10.06
N PHE A 73 6.06 -16.12 -9.30
CA PHE A 73 5.96 -16.27 -7.86
C PHE A 73 6.94 -15.29 -7.21
N GLY A 74 6.53 -14.67 -6.11
CA GLY A 74 7.42 -13.79 -5.37
C GLY A 74 7.25 -13.93 -3.86
N VAL A 75 8.30 -13.61 -3.14
CA VAL A 75 8.28 -13.50 -1.67
C VAL A 75 8.91 -12.17 -1.32
N LYS A 76 8.11 -11.25 -0.76
CA LYS A 76 8.64 -10.06 -0.14
C LYS A 76 8.87 -10.32 1.35
N GLU A 77 10.04 -9.95 1.82
CA GLU A 77 10.32 -9.77 3.22
C GLU A 77 10.20 -8.27 3.54
N VAL A 78 9.49 -7.92 4.61
CA VAL A 78 9.44 -6.54 5.14
C VAL A 78 9.75 -6.58 6.63
N HIS A 79 10.65 -5.70 7.06
CA HIS A 79 11.05 -5.62 8.46
C HIS A 79 10.94 -4.20 9.00
N ARG A 80 10.80 -4.11 10.32
CA ARG A 80 10.99 -2.89 11.09
C ARG A 80 11.99 -3.15 12.19
N ILE A 81 12.99 -2.27 12.26
CA ILE A 81 14.00 -2.29 13.34
C ILE A 81 13.98 -0.92 13.99
N GLU A 82 13.73 -0.87 15.29
CA GLU A 82 13.72 0.37 16.05
C GLU A 82 15.11 1.01 16.06
N GLY A 83 15.16 2.32 15.84
CA GLY A 83 16.44 3.07 15.78
C GLY A 83 17.16 3.00 14.43
N ALA A 84 16.80 2.12 13.51
CA ALA A 84 17.33 2.14 12.15
C ALA A 84 16.79 3.33 11.33
N VAL A 85 17.54 3.78 10.33
CA VAL A 85 17.14 4.88 9.44
C VAL A 85 17.36 4.46 7.99
N PRO A 86 16.27 4.19 7.23
CA PRO A 86 14.88 4.10 7.65
C PRO A 86 14.65 2.92 8.60
N SER A 87 13.64 3.02 9.47
CA SER A 87 13.29 1.93 10.39
C SER A 87 12.54 0.79 9.70
N LEU A 88 11.92 1.05 8.55
CA LEU A 88 11.23 0.07 7.71
C LEU A 88 12.09 -0.20 6.47
N GLY A 89 12.38 -1.46 6.21
CA GLY A 89 13.09 -1.94 5.04
C GLY A 89 12.41 -3.16 4.42
N SER A 90 12.75 -3.50 3.19
CA SER A 90 12.18 -4.67 2.52
C SER A 90 13.02 -5.16 1.34
N ASP A 91 13.06 -6.49 1.18
CA ASP A 91 13.65 -7.18 0.04
C ASP A 91 12.64 -8.12 -0.61
N LEU A 92 12.80 -8.38 -1.92
CA LEU A 92 11.89 -9.23 -2.67
C LEU A 92 12.64 -10.21 -3.56
N MET A 93 12.30 -11.49 -3.44
CA MET A 93 12.73 -12.55 -4.36
C MET A 93 11.64 -12.79 -5.40
N LEU A 94 12.01 -12.76 -6.69
CA LEU A 94 11.10 -13.01 -7.81
C LEU A 94 11.53 -14.26 -8.56
N TYR A 95 10.58 -15.16 -8.82
CA TYR A 95 10.80 -16.44 -9.49
C TYR A 95 9.93 -16.59 -10.74
N ASP A 96 10.44 -17.33 -11.71
CA ASP A 96 9.61 -17.95 -12.74
C ASP A 96 8.85 -19.12 -12.11
N ALA A 97 7.53 -19.04 -12.09
CA ALA A 97 6.70 -20.03 -11.40
C ALA A 97 6.67 -21.40 -12.11
N LYS A 98 7.02 -21.45 -13.41
CA LYS A 98 7.04 -22.70 -14.18
C LYS A 98 8.34 -23.49 -14.01
N SER A 99 9.48 -22.78 -14.02
CA SER A 99 10.79 -23.43 -13.92
C SER A 99 11.29 -23.50 -12.47
N GLY A 100 10.76 -22.68 -11.56
CA GLY A 100 11.27 -22.49 -10.21
C GLY A 100 12.59 -21.70 -10.17
N GLU A 101 12.96 -21.04 -11.26
CA GLU A 101 14.16 -20.22 -11.33
C GLU A 101 14.03 -18.92 -10.56
N LEU A 102 15.02 -18.61 -9.70
CA LEU A 102 15.14 -17.28 -9.08
C LEU A 102 15.63 -16.29 -10.14
N LEU A 103 14.75 -15.38 -10.55
CA LEU A 103 15.00 -14.38 -11.60
C LEU A 103 15.71 -13.14 -11.06
N ALA A 104 15.26 -12.66 -9.89
CA ALA A 104 15.80 -11.46 -9.29
C ALA A 104 15.72 -11.47 -7.76
N LEU A 105 16.71 -10.80 -7.14
CA LEU A 105 16.68 -10.27 -5.79
C LEU A 105 16.61 -8.74 -5.91
N MET A 106 15.60 -8.13 -5.29
CA MET A 106 15.32 -6.69 -5.41
C MET A 106 15.32 -6.03 -4.04
N ASP A 107 16.00 -4.90 -3.89
CA ASP A 107 15.68 -3.93 -2.86
C ASP A 107 14.25 -3.41 -3.14
N SER A 108 13.32 -3.69 -2.25
CA SER A 108 11.90 -3.42 -2.48
C SER A 108 11.33 -2.25 -1.68
N ASP A 109 12.16 -1.41 -1.08
CA ASP A 109 11.71 -0.24 -0.32
C ASP A 109 10.91 0.74 -1.16
N TRP A 110 11.35 1.00 -2.39
CA TRP A 110 10.60 1.85 -3.32
C TRP A 110 9.25 1.20 -3.68
N ILE A 111 9.25 -0.12 -3.96
CA ILE A 111 8.03 -0.87 -4.25
C ILE A 111 7.06 -0.78 -3.07
N THR A 112 7.53 -1.11 -1.85
CA THR A 112 6.73 -1.07 -0.63
C THR A 112 6.13 0.31 -0.40
N THR A 113 6.90 1.37 -0.61
CA THR A 113 6.45 2.75 -0.43
C THR A 113 5.41 3.15 -1.49
N MET A 114 5.73 2.97 -2.77
CA MET A 114 4.89 3.44 -3.87
C MET A 114 3.60 2.63 -4.01
N ARG A 115 3.66 1.27 -3.88
CA ARG A 115 2.43 0.46 -3.95
C ARG A 115 1.47 0.77 -2.79
N THR A 116 2.01 1.08 -1.59
CA THR A 116 1.17 1.44 -0.44
C THR A 116 0.50 2.80 -0.66
N GLY A 117 1.26 3.78 -1.14
CA GLY A 117 0.69 5.08 -1.50
C GLY A 117 -0.36 5.00 -2.61
N ALA A 118 -0.12 4.16 -3.61
CA ALA A 118 -1.06 3.96 -4.71
C ALA A 118 -2.35 3.26 -4.26
N VAL A 119 -2.29 2.28 -3.34
CA VAL A 119 -3.49 1.67 -2.73
C VAL A 119 -4.30 2.73 -2.00
N ALA A 120 -3.67 3.55 -1.15
CA ALA A 120 -4.37 4.63 -0.44
C ALA A 120 -5.03 5.64 -1.40
N ALA A 121 -4.37 5.95 -2.53
CA ALA A 121 -4.94 6.84 -3.55
C ALA A 121 -6.17 6.22 -4.25
N VAL A 122 -6.11 4.92 -4.59
CA VAL A 122 -7.23 4.18 -5.18
C VAL A 122 -8.41 4.12 -4.22
N SER A 123 -8.17 3.77 -2.96
CA SER A 123 -9.19 3.73 -1.91
C SER A 123 -9.83 5.10 -1.68
N ALA A 124 -9.01 6.15 -1.57
CA ALA A 124 -9.51 7.52 -1.39
C ALA A 124 -10.41 7.95 -2.55
N LYS A 125 -10.00 7.67 -3.80
CA LYS A 125 -10.79 8.01 -4.99
C LYS A 125 -12.10 7.24 -5.05
N ALA A 126 -12.08 5.94 -4.73
CA ALA A 126 -13.25 5.08 -4.81
C ALA A 126 -14.30 5.35 -3.72
N LEU A 127 -13.85 5.80 -2.53
CA LEU A 127 -14.70 5.85 -1.33
C LEU A 127 -15.04 7.24 -0.82
N ARG A 128 -14.39 8.29 -1.30
CA ARG A 128 -14.70 9.67 -0.89
C ARG A 128 -16.10 10.09 -1.32
N LYS A 129 -16.71 11.01 -0.59
CA LYS A 129 -17.99 11.63 -0.98
C LYS A 129 -17.82 12.51 -2.23
N ALA A 130 -18.94 12.82 -2.88
CA ALA A 130 -18.95 13.77 -3.99
C ALA A 130 -18.39 15.13 -3.53
N GLY A 131 -17.60 15.77 -4.38
CA GLY A 131 -16.99 17.07 -4.10
C GLY A 131 -15.91 17.07 -2.99
N ALA A 132 -15.46 15.93 -2.50
CA ALA A 132 -14.40 15.86 -1.49
C ALA A 132 -13.11 16.53 -1.98
N GLU A 133 -12.58 17.49 -1.22
CA GLU A 133 -11.37 18.27 -1.55
C GLU A 133 -10.36 18.27 -0.41
N THR A 134 -10.82 18.08 0.84
CA THR A 134 -9.98 18.21 2.03
C THR A 134 -9.46 16.86 2.49
N TYR A 135 -8.13 16.67 2.41
CA TYR A 135 -7.43 15.46 2.80
C TYR A 135 -6.58 15.73 4.03
N ALA A 136 -6.66 14.86 5.03
CA ALA A 136 -5.89 14.97 6.26
C ALA A 136 -4.90 13.81 6.37
N PHE A 137 -3.67 14.10 6.80
CA PHE A 137 -2.61 13.10 6.96
C PHE A 137 -2.09 13.06 8.40
N VAL A 138 -2.00 11.84 8.94
CA VAL A 138 -1.39 11.54 10.24
C VAL A 138 -0.19 10.61 10.03
N GLY A 139 0.98 10.99 10.53
CA GLY A 139 2.23 10.27 10.27
C GLY A 139 2.78 10.64 8.88
N LEU A 140 3.78 11.55 8.86
CA LEU A 140 4.23 12.22 7.63
C LEU A 140 5.51 11.59 7.04
N GLY A 141 5.64 10.26 7.16
CA GLY A 141 6.76 9.49 6.62
C GLY A 141 6.67 9.23 5.10
N ASN A 142 7.50 8.30 4.61
CA ASN A 142 7.57 7.96 3.18
C ASN A 142 6.24 7.48 2.61
N THR A 143 5.47 6.69 3.38
CA THR A 143 4.16 6.20 2.95
C THR A 143 3.16 7.33 2.72
N ALA A 144 3.09 8.30 3.65
CA ALA A 144 2.21 9.46 3.49
C ALA A 144 2.60 10.31 2.26
N ARG A 145 3.90 10.48 2.03
CA ARG A 145 4.43 11.20 0.86
C ARG A 145 4.04 10.50 -0.44
N ALA A 146 4.20 9.18 -0.50
CA ALA A 146 3.79 8.39 -1.65
C ALA A 146 2.26 8.42 -1.86
N SER A 147 1.47 8.39 -0.78
CA SER A 147 0.02 8.49 -0.86
C SER A 147 -0.42 9.82 -1.46
N LEU A 148 0.10 10.94 -0.96
CA LEU A 148 -0.24 12.24 -1.51
C LEU A 148 0.26 12.38 -2.96
N LEU A 149 1.47 11.93 -3.25
CA LEU A 149 2.02 11.96 -4.61
C LEU A 149 1.12 11.20 -5.60
N CYS A 150 0.68 9.99 -5.25
CA CYS A 150 -0.24 9.20 -6.06
C CYS A 150 -1.61 9.86 -6.22
N ILE A 151 -2.14 10.51 -5.16
CA ILE A 151 -3.41 11.24 -5.21
C ILE A 151 -3.32 12.41 -6.20
N LEU A 152 -2.28 13.24 -6.09
CA LEU A 152 -2.10 14.42 -6.94
C LEU A 152 -1.91 14.06 -8.42
N GLU A 153 -1.08 13.06 -8.69
CA GLU A 153 -0.76 12.63 -10.05
C GLU A 153 -1.90 11.83 -10.72
N ALA A 154 -2.75 11.15 -9.93
CA ALA A 154 -3.93 10.47 -10.46
C ALA A 154 -5.06 11.43 -10.89
N GLU A 155 -5.08 12.64 -10.35
CA GLU A 155 -6.12 13.64 -10.62
C GLU A 155 -5.49 15.06 -10.73
N PRO A 156 -4.64 15.32 -11.73
CA PRO A 156 -3.86 16.54 -11.83
C PRO A 156 -4.72 17.80 -11.99
N GLU A 157 -5.94 17.68 -12.52
CA GLU A 157 -6.88 18.79 -12.70
C GLU A 157 -7.67 19.16 -11.44
N LYS A 158 -7.58 18.29 -10.39
CA LYS A 158 -8.28 18.53 -9.14
C LYS A 158 -7.41 19.33 -8.17
N HIS A 159 -7.99 20.31 -7.51
CA HIS A 159 -7.33 21.02 -6.43
C HIS A 159 -7.59 20.32 -5.08
N PHE A 160 -6.57 20.23 -4.24
CA PHE A 160 -6.61 19.55 -2.95
C PHE A 160 -6.21 20.48 -1.81
N LYS A 161 -6.97 20.45 -0.73
CA LYS A 161 -6.63 21.06 0.55
C LYS A 161 -6.08 19.97 1.46
N VAL A 162 -4.82 20.06 1.84
CA VAL A 162 -4.13 19.01 2.59
C VAL A 162 -3.78 19.48 3.98
N LYS A 163 -4.38 18.82 4.98
CA LYS A 163 -4.14 19.08 6.40
C LYS A 163 -3.12 18.08 6.95
N LEU A 164 -2.09 18.58 7.60
CA LEU A 164 -1.00 17.80 8.15
C LEU A 164 -1.00 17.89 9.67
N LEU A 165 -1.11 16.74 10.35
CA LEU A 165 -0.95 16.74 11.81
C LEU A 165 0.52 17.02 12.17
N ARG A 166 0.74 18.06 12.98
CA ARG A 166 2.08 18.42 13.42
C ARG A 166 2.72 17.31 14.23
N TYR A 167 3.90 16.92 13.82
CA TYR A 167 4.79 16.03 14.58
C TYR A 167 6.24 16.45 14.35
N LYS A 168 6.85 17.11 15.35
CA LYS A 168 8.19 17.71 15.22
C LYS A 168 8.23 18.64 13.99
N GLU A 169 9.28 18.60 13.20
CA GLU A 169 9.47 19.39 11.96
C GLU A 169 9.08 18.61 10.69
N GLN A 170 8.31 17.52 10.84
CA GLN A 170 7.98 16.68 9.68
C GLN A 170 6.99 17.35 8.72
N ALA A 171 6.10 18.21 9.20
CA ALA A 171 5.10 18.89 8.38
C ALA A 171 5.76 19.85 7.39
N GLU A 172 6.70 20.64 7.84
CA GLU A 172 7.46 21.59 7.02
C GLU A 172 8.28 20.86 5.94
N SER A 173 9.00 19.82 6.33
CA SER A 173 9.75 18.97 5.40
C SER A 173 8.84 18.21 4.42
N PHE A 174 7.60 17.89 4.82
CA PHE A 174 6.60 17.29 3.95
C PHE A 174 6.15 18.30 2.87
N ILE A 175 5.76 19.52 3.27
CA ILE A 175 5.33 20.60 2.37
C ILE A 175 6.41 20.89 1.33
N GLN A 176 7.66 21.06 1.76
CA GLN A 176 8.79 21.35 0.88
C GLN A 176 8.91 20.38 -0.30
N ARG A 177 8.56 19.10 -0.10
CA ARG A 177 8.65 18.08 -1.16
C ARG A 177 7.57 18.22 -2.24
N PHE A 178 6.53 19.02 -1.98
CA PHE A 178 5.41 19.24 -2.88
C PHE A 178 5.34 20.67 -3.44
N GLU A 179 6.38 21.49 -3.26
CA GLU A 179 6.45 22.87 -3.76
C GLU A 179 6.26 22.99 -5.28
N ALA A 180 6.58 21.93 -6.03
CA ALA A 180 6.39 21.89 -7.47
C ALA A 180 4.93 21.63 -7.90
N TYR A 181 4.04 21.27 -6.98
CA TYR A 181 2.64 20.96 -7.27
C TYR A 181 1.76 22.19 -7.03
N SER A 182 1.15 22.71 -8.10
CA SER A 182 0.27 23.89 -8.04
C SER A 182 -1.18 23.53 -7.66
N ASN A 183 -1.52 22.24 -7.64
CA ASN A 183 -2.87 21.75 -7.36
C ASN A 183 -3.09 21.31 -5.91
N VAL A 184 -2.24 21.79 -4.98
CA VAL A 184 -2.35 21.46 -3.55
C VAL A 184 -2.07 22.67 -2.68
N GLU A 185 -2.89 22.85 -1.64
CA GLU A 185 -2.68 23.80 -0.55
C GLU A 185 -2.49 23.06 0.77
N PHE A 186 -1.62 23.56 1.63
CA PHE A 186 -1.29 22.89 2.90
C PHE A 186 -1.71 23.73 4.11
N GLU A 187 -2.25 23.05 5.12
CA GLU A 187 -2.54 23.58 6.46
C GLU A 187 -1.94 22.66 7.52
N ILE A 188 -1.21 23.21 8.48
CA ILE A 188 -0.66 22.42 9.60
C ILE A 188 -1.60 22.53 10.80
N MET A 189 -2.01 21.37 11.34
CA MET A 189 -2.94 21.25 12.46
C MET A 189 -2.23 20.66 13.68
N ASP A 190 -2.56 21.16 14.87
CA ASP A 190 -2.00 20.68 16.13
C ASP A 190 -2.92 19.70 16.88
N ASN A 191 -4.19 19.61 16.49
CA ASN A 191 -5.18 18.72 17.09
C ASN A 191 -5.80 17.79 16.06
N ILE A 192 -5.69 16.48 16.32
CA ILE A 192 -6.17 15.46 15.37
C ILE A 192 -7.70 15.45 15.26
N ASN A 193 -8.44 15.71 16.33
CA ASN A 193 -9.91 15.73 16.30
C ASN A 193 -10.44 16.91 15.49
N ASP A 194 -9.83 18.10 15.64
CA ASP A 194 -10.20 19.27 14.86
C ASP A 194 -9.84 19.09 13.39
N MET A 195 -8.70 18.45 13.11
CA MET A 195 -8.31 18.06 11.76
C MET A 195 -9.32 17.09 11.14
N ALA A 196 -9.71 16.03 11.86
CA ALA A 196 -10.68 15.04 11.39
C ALA A 196 -12.05 15.64 11.12
N LYS A 197 -12.58 16.52 12.01
CA LYS A 197 -13.85 17.21 11.82
C LYS A 197 -13.92 18.04 10.55
N SER A 198 -12.79 18.49 10.06
CA SER A 198 -12.68 19.35 8.88
C SER A 198 -12.18 18.65 7.62
N ALA A 199 -12.04 17.32 7.66
CA ALA A 199 -11.54 16.52 6.56
C ALA A 199 -12.65 15.71 5.86
N ASP A 200 -12.55 15.58 4.55
CA ASP A 200 -13.36 14.63 3.77
C ASP A 200 -12.73 13.25 3.75
N VAL A 201 -11.39 13.20 3.71
CA VAL A 201 -10.60 11.97 3.72
C VAL A 201 -9.49 12.10 4.75
N LEU A 202 -9.39 11.12 5.67
CA LEU A 202 -8.33 11.03 6.67
C LEU A 202 -7.45 9.81 6.38
N ILE A 203 -6.19 10.04 6.05
CA ILE A 203 -5.21 8.98 5.77
C ILE A 203 -4.22 8.89 6.94
N SER A 204 -4.13 7.71 7.55
CA SER A 204 -3.23 7.47 8.68
C SER A 204 -2.07 6.58 8.25
N CYS A 205 -0.85 7.11 8.36
CA CYS A 205 0.41 6.44 8.03
C CYS A 205 1.34 6.31 9.25
N ILE A 206 0.77 6.22 10.45
CA ILE A 206 1.56 6.06 11.68
C ILE A 206 2.18 4.67 11.79
N THR A 207 3.26 4.55 12.53
CA THR A 207 3.93 3.27 12.81
C THR A 207 3.54 2.67 14.16
N SER A 208 3.00 3.47 15.07
CA SER A 208 2.56 3.02 16.39
C SER A 208 1.37 3.85 16.87
N ALA A 209 0.48 3.22 17.64
CA ALA A 209 -0.59 3.86 18.38
C ALA A 209 -0.77 3.16 19.72
N THR A 210 -0.95 3.93 20.78
CA THR A 210 -1.20 3.41 22.13
C THR A 210 -2.68 3.31 22.47
N GLY A 211 -3.57 3.65 21.53
CA GLY A 211 -5.02 3.65 21.70
C GLY A 211 -5.72 4.25 20.50
N GLN A 212 -6.97 4.66 20.69
CA GLN A 212 -7.75 5.35 19.67
C GLN A 212 -7.13 6.70 19.32
N LEU A 213 -6.93 6.95 18.04
CA LEU A 213 -6.30 8.17 17.54
C LEU A 213 -7.27 9.34 17.47
N VAL A 214 -8.50 9.09 17.03
CA VAL A 214 -9.52 10.09 16.77
C VAL A 214 -10.77 9.73 17.57
N SER A 215 -11.38 10.69 18.24
CA SER A 215 -12.66 10.42 18.94
C SER A 215 -13.80 10.20 17.94
N ASP A 216 -14.79 9.38 18.33
CA ASP A 216 -15.93 9.05 17.48
C ASP A 216 -16.71 10.31 17.05
N GLU A 217 -16.81 11.32 17.94
CA GLU A 217 -17.47 12.59 17.68
C GLU A 217 -16.75 13.46 16.65
N ALA A 218 -15.48 13.21 16.42
CA ALA A 218 -14.70 13.92 15.38
C ALA A 218 -14.83 13.28 13.99
N LEU A 219 -15.33 12.05 13.91
CA LEU A 219 -15.59 11.36 12.66
C LEU A 219 -16.96 11.74 12.13
N LEU A 220 -17.06 12.91 11.48
CA LEU A 220 -18.33 13.46 11.02
C LEU A 220 -18.93 12.63 9.86
N PRO A 221 -20.28 12.72 9.64
CA PRO A 221 -20.92 12.14 8.47
C PRO A 221 -20.22 12.53 7.16
N GLY A 222 -20.03 11.56 6.28
CA GLY A 222 -19.37 11.74 4.98
C GLY A 222 -17.85 11.50 4.98
N ILE A 223 -17.22 11.37 6.14
CA ILE A 223 -15.79 11.11 6.21
C ILE A 223 -15.41 9.73 5.63
N THR A 224 -14.27 9.69 4.95
CA THR A 224 -13.58 8.45 4.59
C THR A 224 -12.27 8.37 5.39
N VAL A 225 -12.05 7.27 6.11
CA VAL A 225 -10.81 7.03 6.87
C VAL A 225 -10.03 5.89 6.22
N ILE A 226 -8.76 6.10 5.98
CA ILE A 226 -7.87 5.12 5.34
C ILE A 226 -6.64 4.90 6.20
N PRO A 227 -6.69 3.95 7.14
CA PRO A 227 -5.49 3.51 7.84
C PRO A 227 -4.66 2.63 6.90
N VAL A 228 -3.41 3.02 6.62
CA VAL A 228 -2.47 2.15 5.91
C VAL A 228 -1.72 1.22 6.88
N HIS A 229 -2.42 0.83 7.92
CA HIS A 229 -2.00 -0.05 9.03
C HIS A 229 -3.24 -0.48 9.83
N MET A 230 -3.07 -1.31 10.87
CA MET A 230 -4.20 -1.82 11.69
C MET A 230 -4.36 -1.13 13.05
N ARG A 231 -3.70 0.01 13.30
CA ARG A 231 -3.63 0.58 14.65
C ARG A 231 -4.41 1.88 14.76
N GLY A 232 -4.97 2.12 15.94
CA GLY A 232 -5.54 3.42 16.31
C GLY A 232 -6.99 3.67 15.93
N PHE A 233 -7.65 2.74 15.21
CA PHE A 233 -9.05 2.88 14.80
C PHE A 233 -9.95 1.71 15.22
N GLN A 234 -9.43 0.61 15.72
CA GLN A 234 -10.21 -0.60 16.06
C GLN A 234 -11.25 -0.38 17.18
N ASN A 235 -11.17 0.69 17.96
CA ASN A 235 -12.18 1.02 18.96
C ASN A 235 -13.37 1.77 18.36
N CYS A 236 -13.20 2.41 17.19
CA CYS A 236 -14.25 3.15 16.50
C CYS A 236 -14.79 2.44 15.24
N ASP A 237 -14.38 1.21 14.98
CA ASP A 237 -14.87 0.42 13.84
C ASP A 237 -16.40 0.34 13.77
N THR A 238 -17.06 0.23 14.93
CA THR A 238 -18.53 0.17 15.04
C THR A 238 -19.24 1.49 14.80
N THR A 239 -18.51 2.61 14.76
CA THR A 239 -19.02 3.94 14.44
C THR A 239 -19.26 4.11 12.94
N PHE A 240 -18.53 3.38 12.11
CA PHE A 240 -18.62 3.47 10.67
C PHE A 240 -19.85 2.74 10.11
N ASP A 241 -20.44 3.31 9.08
CA ASP A 241 -21.55 2.71 8.34
C ASP A 241 -21.07 1.58 7.45
N ARG A 242 -19.83 1.68 6.97
CA ARG A 242 -19.14 0.65 6.20
C ARG A 242 -17.68 0.53 6.62
N VAL A 243 -17.24 -0.72 6.77
CA VAL A 243 -15.84 -1.08 6.92
C VAL A 243 -15.41 -1.84 5.67
N LEU A 244 -14.31 -1.45 5.08
CA LEU A 244 -13.67 -2.18 3.99
C LEU A 244 -12.26 -2.59 4.41
N GLY A 245 -11.68 -3.50 3.63
CA GLY A 245 -10.30 -3.91 3.77
C GLY A 245 -9.73 -4.40 2.45
N ASP A 246 -8.44 -4.47 2.35
CA ASP A 246 -7.76 -5.02 1.18
C ASP A 246 -7.87 -6.55 1.10
N ASP A 247 -8.06 -7.23 2.27
CA ASP A 247 -8.28 -8.67 2.37
C ASP A 247 -9.02 -9.03 3.66
N THR A 248 -10.04 -9.88 3.54
CA THR A 248 -10.85 -10.32 4.67
C THR A 248 -10.03 -11.05 5.74
N ASP A 249 -9.03 -11.84 5.32
CA ASP A 249 -8.17 -12.58 6.25
C ASP A 249 -7.34 -11.67 7.15
N HIS A 250 -7.07 -10.44 6.73
CA HIS A 250 -6.40 -9.44 7.55
C HIS A 250 -7.31 -8.78 8.60
N VAL A 251 -8.61 -8.70 8.32
CA VAL A 251 -9.58 -7.92 9.12
C VAL A 251 -10.46 -8.81 9.99
N LYS A 252 -10.73 -10.08 9.59
CA LYS A 252 -11.63 -11.00 10.31
C LYS A 252 -11.23 -11.26 11.76
N GLY A 253 -9.96 -11.05 12.13
CA GLY A 253 -9.46 -11.17 13.50
C GLY A 253 -9.66 -9.92 14.37
N PHE A 254 -10.22 -8.84 13.85
CA PHE A 254 -10.46 -7.64 14.64
C PHE A 254 -11.53 -7.87 15.72
N LYS A 255 -11.32 -7.27 16.87
CA LYS A 255 -12.17 -7.43 18.05
C LYS A 255 -13.66 -7.22 17.76
N TYR A 256 -13.98 -6.27 16.88
CA TYR A 256 -15.36 -5.88 16.58
C TYR A 256 -15.83 -6.32 15.19
N PHE A 257 -15.10 -7.21 14.52
CA PHE A 257 -15.44 -7.63 13.14
C PHE A 257 -16.92 -8.06 12.99
N ASN A 258 -17.41 -8.91 13.92
CA ASN A 258 -18.78 -9.39 13.89
C ASN A 258 -19.84 -8.31 14.25
N GLN A 259 -19.41 -7.09 14.59
CA GLN A 259 -20.28 -5.96 14.93
C GLN A 259 -20.26 -4.89 13.84
N PHE A 260 -19.50 -5.08 12.77
CA PHE A 260 -19.49 -4.16 11.65
C PHE A 260 -20.87 -4.10 11.02
N ARG A 261 -21.37 -2.90 10.75
CA ARG A 261 -22.70 -2.70 10.13
C ARG A 261 -22.74 -3.25 8.70
N ALA A 262 -21.66 -3.08 7.96
CA ALA A 262 -21.41 -3.67 6.66
C ALA A 262 -19.92 -3.81 6.44
N TYR A 263 -19.51 -4.96 5.87
CA TYR A 263 -18.12 -5.22 5.52
C TYR A 263 -18.04 -5.75 4.08
N ASN A 264 -17.02 -5.34 3.35
CA ASN A 264 -16.60 -5.94 2.09
C ASN A 264 -15.12 -5.63 1.82
N GLU A 265 -14.56 -6.16 0.75
CA GLU A 265 -13.22 -5.84 0.29
C GLU A 265 -13.25 -4.67 -0.70
N ILE A 266 -12.25 -3.81 -0.66
CA ILE A 266 -12.10 -2.69 -1.62
C ILE A 266 -12.00 -3.20 -3.07
N GLY A 267 -11.43 -4.39 -3.27
CA GLY A 267 -11.36 -5.06 -4.56
C GLY A 267 -12.74 -5.26 -5.22
N GLU A 268 -13.78 -5.58 -4.43
CA GLU A 268 -15.16 -5.74 -4.92
C GLU A 268 -15.76 -4.40 -5.37
N VAL A 269 -15.41 -3.30 -4.69
CA VAL A 269 -15.80 -1.95 -5.11
C VAL A 269 -15.15 -1.58 -6.44
N LEU A 270 -13.87 -1.86 -6.57
CA LEU A 270 -13.10 -1.57 -7.79
C LEU A 270 -13.55 -2.42 -8.99
N ALA A 271 -14.02 -3.63 -8.73
CA ALA A 271 -14.59 -4.52 -9.75
C ALA A 271 -16.05 -4.16 -10.13
N GLY A 272 -16.69 -3.23 -9.39
CA GLY A 272 -18.09 -2.85 -9.62
C GLY A 272 -19.12 -3.84 -9.06
N ASN A 273 -18.69 -4.82 -8.26
CA ASN A 273 -19.54 -5.80 -7.59
C ASN A 273 -20.17 -5.24 -6.31
N ASP A 274 -19.58 -4.19 -5.76
CA ASP A 274 -20.06 -3.47 -4.58
C ASP A 274 -20.13 -1.97 -4.90
N PRO A 275 -21.21 -1.27 -4.54
CA PRO A 275 -21.36 0.15 -4.87
C PRO A 275 -20.41 1.08 -4.11
N GLY A 276 -19.65 0.58 -3.14
CA GLY A 276 -18.79 1.40 -2.28
C GLY A 276 -19.63 2.37 -1.44
N ARG A 277 -19.43 3.67 -1.63
CA ARG A 277 -20.23 4.72 -1.02
C ARG A 277 -21.59 4.85 -1.72
N THR A 278 -22.66 4.78 -0.95
CA THR A 278 -24.05 4.93 -1.46
C THR A 278 -24.73 6.23 -1.00
N SER A 279 -24.10 6.96 -0.09
CA SER A 279 -24.59 8.27 0.40
C SER A 279 -23.41 9.13 0.87
N ASP A 280 -23.49 10.45 0.61
CA ASP A 280 -22.51 11.42 1.10
C ASP A 280 -22.51 11.60 2.63
N GLN A 281 -23.47 10.99 3.32
CA GLN A 281 -23.53 10.98 4.80
C GLN A 281 -22.84 9.77 5.42
N GLN A 282 -22.54 8.72 4.63
CA GLN A 282 -21.89 7.52 5.16
C GLN A 282 -20.48 7.82 5.68
N ARG A 283 -20.18 7.29 6.86
CA ARG A 283 -18.83 7.18 7.39
C ARG A 283 -18.24 5.87 6.91
N ILE A 284 -17.09 5.91 6.25
CA ILE A 284 -16.44 4.74 5.68
C ILE A 284 -15.02 4.65 6.22
N ILE A 285 -14.60 3.45 6.62
CA ILE A 285 -13.20 3.13 6.90
C ILE A 285 -12.73 2.02 5.98
N ASP A 286 -11.55 2.16 5.39
CA ASP A 286 -10.93 1.16 4.53
C ASP A 286 -9.51 0.82 5.01
N TYR A 287 -9.34 -0.38 5.54
CA TYR A 287 -8.06 -0.87 6.06
C TYR A 287 -7.14 -1.36 4.95
N ASN A 288 -6.12 -0.56 4.65
CA ASN A 288 -5.09 -0.91 3.68
C ASN A 288 -3.89 -1.58 4.38
N TYR A 289 -4.02 -2.87 4.69
CA TYR A 289 -2.99 -3.62 5.42
C TYR A 289 -1.81 -4.05 4.54
N GLY A 290 -2.02 -4.06 3.23
CA GLY A 290 -1.03 -4.37 2.21
C GLY A 290 -0.96 -5.83 1.83
N LEU A 291 -1.03 -6.10 0.52
CA LEU A 291 -1.04 -7.42 -0.09
C LEU A 291 0.29 -7.70 -0.80
N ALA A 292 0.80 -8.92 -0.63
CA ALA A 292 1.93 -9.41 -1.43
C ALA A 292 1.65 -9.38 -2.94
N LEU A 293 0.36 -9.49 -3.32
CA LEU A 293 -0.09 -9.36 -4.69
C LEU A 293 0.42 -8.07 -5.37
N HIS A 294 0.28 -6.94 -4.69
CA HIS A 294 0.76 -5.65 -5.20
C HIS A 294 2.29 -5.62 -5.30
N ASP A 295 2.98 -6.13 -4.29
CA ASP A 295 4.44 -6.16 -4.24
C ASP A 295 5.00 -6.99 -5.39
N VAL A 296 4.45 -8.20 -5.62
CA VAL A 296 4.91 -9.12 -6.68
C VAL A 296 4.50 -8.60 -8.08
N THR A 297 3.34 -7.95 -8.20
CA THR A 297 2.92 -7.27 -9.45
C THR A 297 3.91 -6.18 -9.85
N PHE A 298 4.28 -5.31 -8.92
CA PHE A 298 5.28 -4.26 -9.17
C PHE A 298 6.64 -4.86 -9.50
N ALA A 299 7.08 -5.87 -8.74
CA ALA A 299 8.36 -6.53 -8.98
C ALA A 299 8.42 -7.18 -10.37
N ALA A 300 7.35 -7.87 -10.79
CA ALA A 300 7.25 -8.49 -12.11
C ALA A 300 7.35 -7.44 -13.22
N LYS A 301 6.56 -6.36 -13.14
CA LYS A 301 6.60 -5.25 -14.13
C LYS A 301 7.97 -4.57 -14.19
N ILE A 302 8.60 -4.32 -13.04
CA ILE A 302 9.95 -3.74 -12.97
C ILE A 302 10.98 -4.71 -13.56
N PHE A 303 10.88 -6.00 -13.24
CA PHE A 303 11.76 -7.01 -13.78
C PHE A 303 11.68 -7.06 -15.32
N GLU A 304 10.48 -7.08 -15.89
CA GLU A 304 10.29 -7.10 -17.35
C GLU A 304 10.87 -5.85 -18.03
N MET A 305 10.81 -4.67 -17.40
CA MET A 305 11.45 -3.44 -17.89
C MET A 305 12.98 -3.54 -17.86
N LEU A 306 13.55 -4.39 -17.01
CA LEU A 306 14.99 -4.50 -16.76
C LEU A 306 15.59 -5.84 -17.21
N GLU A 307 14.77 -6.79 -17.70
CA GLU A 307 15.21 -8.15 -18.01
C GLU A 307 16.35 -8.18 -19.04
N SER A 308 16.30 -7.34 -20.05
CA SER A 308 17.35 -7.25 -21.09
C SER A 308 18.48 -6.27 -20.78
N ASP A 309 18.43 -5.60 -19.62
CA ASP A 309 19.45 -4.60 -19.26
C ASP A 309 20.75 -5.27 -18.84
N ALA A 310 21.77 -5.12 -19.67
CA ALA A 310 23.11 -5.69 -19.44
C ALA A 310 23.90 -4.97 -18.33
N ALA A 311 23.47 -3.76 -17.92
CA ALA A 311 24.15 -3.02 -16.86
C ALA A 311 23.78 -3.49 -15.45
N ILE A 312 22.76 -4.35 -15.32
CA ILE A 312 22.37 -4.90 -14.02
C ILE A 312 23.31 -6.02 -13.62
N GLN A 313 23.80 -5.93 -12.38
CA GLN A 313 24.60 -6.98 -11.78
C GLN A 313 23.83 -8.31 -11.83
N SER A 314 24.50 -9.34 -12.32
CA SER A 314 23.94 -10.68 -12.42
C SER A 314 24.85 -11.67 -11.73
N VAL A 315 24.24 -12.66 -11.09
CA VAL A 315 24.95 -13.75 -10.41
C VAL A 315 24.55 -15.05 -11.08
N GLU A 316 25.53 -15.82 -11.53
CA GLU A 316 25.28 -17.15 -12.05
C GLU A 316 25.08 -18.13 -10.89
N MET A 317 23.93 -18.81 -10.88
CA MET A 317 23.62 -19.86 -9.94
C MET A 317 23.75 -21.22 -10.68
N ILE A 318 24.78 -21.96 -10.38
CA ILE A 318 24.97 -23.32 -10.91
C ILE A 318 24.15 -24.25 -10.03
N LYS A 319 23.18 -24.94 -10.63
CA LYS A 319 22.41 -25.98 -9.95
C LYS A 319 22.90 -27.35 -10.40
N GLU A 320 23.09 -28.23 -9.43
CA GLU A 320 23.34 -29.62 -9.70
C GLU A 320 22.17 -30.24 -10.46
N THR A 321 22.48 -30.98 -11.54
CA THR A 321 21.49 -31.68 -12.38
C THR A 321 21.31 -33.13 -12.00
N GLU A 322 22.24 -33.67 -11.23
CA GLU A 322 22.21 -35.05 -10.75
C GLU A 322 21.59 -35.14 -9.36
N LYS A 323 20.98 -36.29 -9.07
CA LYS A 323 20.54 -36.61 -7.72
C LYS A 323 21.77 -36.82 -6.86
N PHE A 324 21.83 -36.17 -5.70
CA PHE A 324 22.90 -36.40 -4.73
C PHE A 324 22.30 -36.92 -3.41
N TRP A 325 23.16 -37.61 -2.65
CA TRP A 325 22.83 -38.16 -1.35
C TRP A 325 23.68 -37.43 -0.30
N VAL A 326 23.02 -37.02 0.80
CA VAL A 326 23.70 -36.43 1.96
C VAL A 326 23.96 -37.49 3.00
#